data_cb838e69f479e1872eff90cc8439736e
#
_entry.id   cb838e69f479e1872eff90cc8439736e
#
_cell.length_a   1.000
_cell.length_b   1.000
_cell.length_c   1.000
_cell.angle_alpha   90.00
_cell.angle_beta   90.00
_cell.angle_gamma   90.00
#
_symmetry.space_group_name_H-M   'P 1'
#
loop_
_entity.id
_entity.type
_entity.pdbx_description
1 polymer ?
#
loop_
_entity_poly.entity_id
_entity_poly.type
_entity_poly.pdbx_seq_one_letter_code
_entity_poly.pdbx_strand_id
1 'polypeptide(L)'
;MNPTKKLAGWAQALGAVTAILVAYVLTILQARYAVRHEARRTADRLKALARMLFHWRDLCERSHAIREHEAAKPNIETLNANLFEFNYTAAQVNKFGFADAPNELVLGALVKYRAMCGPLSTYMNPSHSAPLSSADLKSFMALIGAISELGRGLEAEAERIAR
;
A
#
# COMPACT_ATOMS: atom_id res chain seq x y z
N MET A 1 17.30 -36.08 59.81
CA MET A 1 16.88 -35.16 58.72
C MET A 1 15.73 -35.82 57.95
N ASN A 2 14.54 -35.23 57.93
CA ASN A 2 13.32 -35.91 57.48
C ASN A 2 13.30 -36.01 55.93
N PRO A 3 13.29 -37.25 55.34
CA PRO A 3 13.42 -37.42 53.89
C PRO A 3 12.27 -36.73 53.08
N THR A 4 11.12 -36.57 53.67
CA THR A 4 9.95 -35.90 53.07
C THR A 4 10.21 -34.42 52.80
N LYS A 5 10.98 -33.72 53.66
CA LYS A 5 11.35 -32.29 53.44
C LYS A 5 12.29 -32.12 52.27
N LYS A 6 13.21 -33.07 52.02
CA LYS A 6 14.13 -33.02 50.85
C LYS A 6 13.36 -33.25 49.58
N LEU A 7 12.42 -34.19 49.51
CA LEU A 7 11.60 -34.46 48.33
C LEU A 7 10.70 -33.25 47.96
N ALA A 8 10.09 -32.61 48.96
CA ALA A 8 9.29 -31.39 48.73
C ALA A 8 10.14 -30.20 48.13
N GLY A 9 11.37 -30.04 48.64
CA GLY A 9 12.27 -29.04 48.08
C GLY A 9 12.68 -29.29 46.61
N TRP A 10 12.96 -30.55 46.25
CA TRP A 10 13.24 -30.92 44.87
C TRP A 10 12.03 -30.73 43.94
N ALA A 11 10.85 -31.12 44.36
CA ALA A 11 9.62 -30.92 43.61
C ALA A 11 9.35 -29.42 43.36
N GLN A 12 9.56 -28.58 44.35
CA GLN A 12 9.42 -27.13 44.23
C GLN A 12 10.48 -26.53 43.29
N ALA A 13 11.72 -26.96 43.36
CA ALA A 13 12.79 -26.50 42.45
C ALA A 13 12.51 -26.92 40.99
N LEU A 14 12.08 -28.16 40.75
CA LEU A 14 11.70 -28.63 39.43
C LEU A 14 10.47 -27.84 38.87
N GLY A 15 9.48 -27.59 39.71
CA GLY A 15 8.34 -26.78 39.35
C GLY A 15 8.74 -25.36 38.94
N ALA A 16 9.65 -24.72 39.68
CA ALA A 16 10.15 -23.39 39.35
C ALA A 16 10.91 -23.35 38.02
N VAL A 17 11.80 -24.34 37.79
CA VAL A 17 12.56 -24.43 36.52
C VAL A 17 11.58 -24.65 35.34
N THR A 18 10.63 -25.55 35.51
CA THR A 18 9.64 -25.82 34.47
C THR A 18 8.78 -24.57 34.15
N ALA A 19 8.37 -23.82 35.18
CA ALA A 19 7.64 -22.57 34.99
C ALA A 19 8.43 -21.52 34.21
N ILE A 20 9.73 -21.38 34.50
CA ILE A 20 10.64 -20.47 33.79
C ILE A 20 10.78 -20.89 32.32
N LEU A 21 10.97 -22.18 32.05
CA LEU A 21 11.10 -22.69 30.69
C LEU A 21 9.80 -22.48 29.87
N VAL A 22 8.64 -22.74 30.47
CA VAL A 22 7.35 -22.49 29.82
C VAL A 22 7.18 -20.99 29.53
N ALA A 23 7.46 -20.12 30.49
CA ALA A 23 7.38 -18.67 30.29
C ALA A 23 8.31 -18.20 29.17
N TYR A 24 9.53 -18.72 29.10
CA TYR A 24 10.49 -18.41 28.04
C TYR A 24 9.99 -18.84 26.66
N VAL A 25 9.50 -20.08 26.53
CA VAL A 25 8.94 -20.59 25.27
C VAL A 25 7.72 -19.75 24.83
N LEU A 26 6.82 -19.43 25.75
CA LEU A 26 5.66 -18.57 25.46
C LEU A 26 6.08 -17.19 24.98
N THR A 27 7.10 -16.58 25.59
CA THR A 27 7.63 -15.27 25.18
C THR A 27 8.17 -15.31 23.74
N ILE A 28 8.93 -16.38 23.39
CA ILE A 28 9.43 -16.56 22.01
C ILE A 28 8.28 -16.74 21.03
N LEU A 29 7.29 -17.54 21.37
CA LEU A 29 6.14 -17.76 20.50
C LEU A 29 5.33 -16.48 20.28
N GLN A 30 5.10 -15.70 21.34
CA GLN A 30 4.43 -14.41 21.26
C GLN A 30 5.21 -13.41 20.40
N ALA A 31 6.52 -13.33 20.56
CA ALA A 31 7.37 -12.45 19.75
C ALA A 31 7.30 -12.84 18.26
N ARG A 32 7.40 -14.13 17.94
CA ARG A 32 7.27 -14.63 16.56
C ARG A 32 5.88 -14.34 15.98
N TYR A 33 4.83 -14.50 16.78
CA TYR A 33 3.46 -14.20 16.35
C TYR A 33 3.27 -12.70 16.06
N ALA A 34 3.79 -11.84 16.93
CA ALA A 34 3.73 -10.39 16.76
C ALA A 34 4.44 -9.95 15.46
N VAL A 35 5.66 -10.46 15.19
CA VAL A 35 6.40 -10.15 13.96
C VAL A 35 5.62 -10.59 12.72
N ARG A 36 5.06 -11.80 12.71
CA ARG A 36 4.27 -12.27 11.57
C ARG A 36 2.99 -11.47 11.37
N HIS A 37 2.35 -11.06 12.44
CA HIS A 37 1.13 -10.24 12.37
C HIS A 37 1.42 -8.84 11.82
N GLU A 38 2.53 -8.24 12.24
CA GLU A 38 3.01 -6.94 11.71
C GLU A 38 3.35 -7.05 10.21
N ALA A 39 4.06 -8.10 9.81
CA ALA A 39 4.39 -8.35 8.40
C ALA A 39 3.12 -8.48 7.54
N ARG A 40 2.11 -9.22 7.99
CA ARG A 40 0.82 -9.34 7.29
C ARG A 40 0.10 -8.00 7.17
N ARG A 41 0.03 -7.23 8.26
CA ARG A 41 -0.59 -5.89 8.23
C ARG A 41 0.11 -4.96 7.23
N THR A 42 1.43 -4.99 7.19
CA THR A 42 2.22 -4.20 6.23
C THR A 42 1.93 -4.66 4.80
N ALA A 43 1.92 -5.96 4.55
CA ALA A 43 1.57 -6.51 3.23
C ALA A 43 0.15 -6.11 2.78
N ASP A 44 -0.83 -6.15 3.67
CA ASP A 44 -2.21 -5.77 3.36
C ASP A 44 -2.31 -4.26 3.04
N ARG A 45 -1.57 -3.40 3.75
CA ARG A 45 -1.49 -1.97 3.45
C ARG A 45 -0.87 -1.72 2.07
N LEU A 46 0.20 -2.43 1.71
CA LEU A 46 0.82 -2.30 0.38
C LEU A 46 -0.10 -2.76 -0.73
N LYS A 47 -0.84 -3.86 -0.55
CA LYS A 47 -1.87 -4.31 -1.50
C LYS A 47 -2.99 -3.28 -1.67
N ALA A 48 -3.42 -2.64 -0.58
CA ALA A 48 -4.41 -1.58 -0.65
C ALA A 48 -3.89 -0.37 -1.46
N LEU A 49 -2.64 0.04 -1.24
CA LEU A 49 -2.00 1.09 -2.03
C LEU A 49 -1.89 0.73 -3.51
N ALA A 50 -1.48 -0.49 -3.85
CA ALA A 50 -1.41 -0.97 -5.22
C ALA A 50 -2.78 -0.90 -5.92
N ARG A 51 -3.84 -1.35 -5.24
CA ARG A 51 -5.23 -1.24 -5.77
C ARG A 51 -5.64 0.20 -6.02
N MET A 52 -5.28 1.14 -5.13
CA MET A 52 -5.55 2.57 -5.34
C MET A 52 -4.82 3.11 -6.57
N LEU A 53 -3.57 2.68 -6.83
CA LEU A 53 -2.83 3.07 -8.03
C LEU A 53 -3.46 2.50 -9.30
N PHE A 54 -3.90 1.24 -9.31
CA PHE A 54 -4.61 0.67 -10.46
C PHE A 54 -5.95 1.37 -10.70
N HIS A 55 -6.67 1.70 -9.64
CA HIS A 55 -7.90 2.50 -9.77
C HIS A 55 -7.62 3.88 -10.38
N TRP A 56 -6.53 4.53 -10.01
CA TRP A 56 -6.08 5.77 -10.61
C TRP A 56 -5.80 5.64 -12.11
N ARG A 57 -5.08 4.60 -12.49
CA ARG A 57 -4.85 4.28 -13.90
C ARG A 57 -6.17 4.18 -14.65
N ASP A 58 -7.12 3.42 -14.12
CA ASP A 58 -8.42 3.19 -14.76
C ASP A 58 -9.24 4.46 -14.88
N LEU A 59 -9.15 5.39 -13.90
CA LEU A 59 -9.77 6.71 -13.98
C LEU A 59 -9.15 7.57 -15.09
N CYS A 60 -7.82 7.55 -15.20
CA CYS A 60 -7.11 8.27 -16.24
C CYS A 60 -7.45 7.74 -17.63
N GLU A 61 -7.45 6.42 -17.82
CA GLU A 61 -7.80 5.77 -19.09
C GLU A 61 -9.25 6.05 -19.50
N ARG A 62 -10.19 5.96 -18.56
CA ARG A 62 -11.61 6.31 -18.81
C ARG A 62 -11.77 7.77 -19.21
N SER A 63 -11.09 8.70 -18.51
CA SER A 63 -11.18 10.13 -18.82
C SER A 63 -10.58 10.43 -20.19
N HIS A 64 -9.51 9.73 -20.57
CA HIS A 64 -8.94 9.87 -21.91
C HIS A 64 -9.88 9.33 -22.99
N ALA A 65 -10.44 8.13 -22.79
CA ALA A 65 -11.38 7.54 -23.73
C ALA A 65 -12.62 8.43 -23.97
N ILE A 66 -13.17 9.06 -22.93
CA ILE A 66 -14.30 10.02 -23.07
C ILE A 66 -13.90 11.19 -23.97
N ARG A 67 -12.69 11.74 -23.82
CA ARG A 67 -12.21 12.84 -24.63
C ARG A 67 -11.96 12.47 -26.08
N GLU A 68 -11.47 11.26 -26.35
CA GLU A 68 -11.24 10.78 -27.71
C GLU A 68 -12.55 10.46 -28.44
N HIS A 69 -13.46 9.74 -27.79
CA HIS A 69 -14.70 9.29 -28.43
C HIS A 69 -15.77 10.38 -28.50
N GLU A 70 -15.75 11.33 -27.59
CA GLU A 70 -16.73 12.43 -27.51
C GLU A 70 -16.09 13.79 -27.80
N ALA A 71 -15.09 13.84 -28.68
CA ALA A 71 -14.30 15.06 -28.97
C ALA A 71 -15.16 16.27 -29.35
N ALA A 72 -16.32 16.06 -29.99
CA ALA A 72 -17.26 17.13 -30.35
C ALA A 72 -18.07 17.67 -29.15
N LYS A 73 -18.36 16.84 -28.16
CA LYS A 73 -19.12 17.21 -26.96
C LYS A 73 -18.80 16.25 -25.80
N PRO A 74 -17.64 16.41 -25.14
CA PRO A 74 -17.28 15.54 -24.06
C PRO A 74 -18.27 15.64 -22.89
N ASN A 75 -18.55 14.52 -22.24
CA ASN A 75 -19.40 14.48 -21.05
C ASN A 75 -18.65 15.08 -19.86
N ILE A 76 -18.79 16.39 -19.69
CA ILE A 76 -18.10 17.17 -18.65
C ILE A 76 -18.49 16.70 -17.24
N GLU A 77 -19.71 16.26 -17.03
CA GLU A 77 -20.18 15.75 -15.73
C GLU A 77 -19.39 14.48 -15.34
N THR A 78 -19.26 13.54 -16.26
CA THR A 78 -18.47 12.32 -16.04
C THR A 78 -16.97 12.64 -15.84
N LEU A 79 -16.42 13.59 -16.59
CA LEU A 79 -15.02 14.03 -16.39
C LEU A 79 -14.82 14.68 -15.02
N ASN A 80 -15.76 15.50 -14.55
CA ASN A 80 -15.71 16.08 -13.22
C ASN A 80 -15.81 15.02 -12.12
N ALA A 81 -16.69 14.02 -12.29
CA ALA A 81 -16.81 12.91 -11.36
C ALA A 81 -15.50 12.09 -11.28
N ASN A 82 -14.88 11.79 -12.42
CA ASN A 82 -13.59 11.09 -12.47
C ASN A 82 -12.47 11.91 -11.81
N LEU A 83 -12.43 13.23 -12.03
CA LEU A 83 -11.44 14.10 -11.38
C LEU A 83 -11.65 14.17 -9.87
N PHE A 84 -12.92 14.26 -9.42
CA PHE A 84 -13.22 14.24 -7.99
C PHE A 84 -12.76 12.93 -7.34
N GLU A 85 -13.07 11.78 -7.93
CA GLU A 85 -12.68 10.47 -7.45
C GLU A 85 -11.16 10.29 -7.46
N PHE A 86 -10.48 10.79 -8.49
CA PHE A 86 -9.02 10.84 -8.57
C PHE A 86 -8.42 11.62 -7.40
N ASN A 87 -8.89 12.85 -7.14
CA ASN A 87 -8.39 13.68 -6.06
C ASN A 87 -8.70 13.09 -4.69
N TYR A 88 -9.88 12.48 -4.51
CA TYR A 88 -10.24 11.78 -3.28
C TYR A 88 -9.28 10.61 -3.01
N THR A 89 -9.03 9.78 -4.01
CA THR A 89 -8.11 8.65 -3.90
C THR A 89 -6.68 9.13 -3.64
N ALA A 90 -6.25 10.21 -4.30
CA ALA A 90 -4.97 10.86 -4.05
C ALA A 90 -4.81 11.27 -2.58
N ALA A 91 -5.85 11.88 -2.02
CA ALA A 91 -5.85 12.27 -0.62
C ALA A 91 -5.75 11.07 0.34
N GLN A 92 -6.34 9.92 0.00
CA GLN A 92 -6.20 8.70 0.80
C GLN A 92 -4.77 8.15 0.76
N VAL A 93 -4.15 8.09 -0.42
CA VAL A 93 -2.75 7.64 -0.55
C VAL A 93 -1.79 8.59 0.17
N ASN A 94 -2.06 9.89 0.14
CA ASN A 94 -1.24 10.88 0.85
C ASN A 94 -1.28 10.75 2.38
N LYS A 95 -2.29 10.08 2.94
CA LYS A 95 -2.33 9.74 4.38
C LYS A 95 -1.29 8.67 4.74
N PHE A 96 -0.81 7.91 3.77
CA PHE A 96 0.29 7.00 3.99
C PHE A 96 1.59 7.82 4.11
N GLY A 97 2.13 7.89 5.32
CA GLY A 97 3.33 8.66 5.62
C GLY A 97 4.59 8.01 5.04
N PHE A 98 5.62 8.81 4.77
CA PHE A 98 6.94 8.26 4.41
C PHE A 98 7.54 7.41 5.54
N ALA A 99 7.21 7.74 6.79
CA ALA A 99 7.63 6.99 7.97
C ALA A 99 6.98 5.58 8.04
N ASP A 100 5.86 5.39 7.35
CA ASP A 100 5.15 4.10 7.29
C ASP A 100 5.70 3.17 6.18
N ALA A 101 6.63 3.67 5.36
CA ALA A 101 7.27 2.87 4.31
C ALA A 101 8.19 1.81 4.93
N PRO A 102 7.95 0.51 4.68
CA PRO A 102 8.73 -0.56 5.30
C PRO A 102 10.17 -0.64 4.77
N ASN A 103 10.45 -0.05 3.63
CA ASN A 103 11.77 -0.03 2.99
C ASN A 103 11.89 1.07 1.93
N GLU A 104 13.10 1.21 1.38
CA GLU A 104 13.43 2.22 0.37
C GLU A 104 12.65 2.06 -0.95
N LEU A 105 12.29 0.83 -1.32
CA LEU A 105 11.50 0.57 -2.54
C LEU A 105 10.12 1.23 -2.42
N VAL A 106 9.43 1.01 -1.31
CA VAL A 106 8.11 1.59 -1.04
C VAL A 106 8.22 3.11 -0.87
N LEU A 107 9.25 3.59 -0.19
CA LEU A 107 9.53 5.02 -0.07
C LEU A 107 9.70 5.66 -1.45
N GLY A 108 10.52 5.06 -2.32
CA GLY A 108 10.73 5.53 -3.70
C GLY A 108 9.43 5.53 -4.51
N ALA A 109 8.58 4.52 -4.35
CA ALA A 109 7.26 4.45 -4.98
C ALA A 109 6.35 5.60 -4.54
N LEU A 110 6.30 5.93 -3.24
CA LEU A 110 5.51 7.04 -2.69
C LEU A 110 6.00 8.40 -3.20
N VAL A 111 7.32 8.60 -3.30
CA VAL A 111 7.90 9.82 -3.86
C VAL A 111 7.50 10.00 -5.33
N LYS A 112 7.67 8.96 -6.15
CA LYS A 112 7.27 8.97 -7.57
C LYS A 112 5.77 9.22 -7.73
N TYR A 113 4.95 8.54 -6.93
CA TYR A 113 3.52 8.76 -6.90
C TYR A 113 3.17 10.23 -6.66
N ARG A 114 3.73 10.87 -5.62
CA ARG A 114 3.46 12.29 -5.31
C ARG A 114 3.87 13.22 -6.44
N ALA A 115 4.98 12.92 -7.10
CA ALA A 115 5.43 13.70 -8.25
C ALA A 115 4.48 13.61 -9.45
N MET A 116 3.74 12.50 -9.61
CA MET A 116 2.79 12.30 -10.70
C MET A 116 1.41 12.92 -10.44
N CYS A 117 1.04 13.18 -9.18
CA CYS A 117 -0.29 13.71 -8.82
C CYS A 117 -0.64 15.00 -9.54
N GLY A 118 0.26 15.99 -9.52
CA GLY A 118 0.06 17.30 -10.16
C GLY A 118 -0.16 17.21 -11.67
N PRO A 119 0.78 16.65 -12.43
CA PRO A 119 0.61 16.44 -13.87
C PRO A 119 -0.67 15.69 -14.24
N LEU A 120 -0.98 14.58 -13.55
CA LEU A 120 -2.18 13.81 -13.84
C LEU A 120 -3.47 14.58 -13.54
N SER A 121 -3.53 15.30 -12.43
CA SER A 121 -4.68 16.16 -12.10
C SER A 121 -4.90 17.22 -13.17
N THR A 122 -3.82 17.78 -13.72
CA THR A 122 -3.91 18.75 -14.84
C THR A 122 -4.49 18.11 -16.09
N TYR A 123 -4.02 16.93 -16.48
CA TYR A 123 -4.57 16.20 -17.64
C TYR A 123 -6.02 15.77 -17.44
N MET A 124 -6.44 15.47 -16.24
CA MET A 124 -7.82 15.07 -15.94
C MET A 124 -8.79 16.25 -15.85
N ASN A 125 -8.30 17.48 -15.76
CA ASN A 125 -9.15 18.66 -15.60
C ASN A 125 -10.08 18.86 -16.81
N PRO A 126 -11.40 18.90 -16.61
CA PRO A 126 -12.38 19.09 -17.69
C PRO A 126 -12.25 20.43 -18.42
N SER A 127 -11.65 21.45 -17.79
CA SER A 127 -11.40 22.75 -18.44
C SER A 127 -10.44 22.62 -19.64
N HIS A 128 -9.67 21.54 -19.70
CA HIS A 128 -8.83 21.14 -20.85
C HIS A 128 -9.59 20.13 -21.72
N SER A 129 -10.81 20.48 -22.15
CA SER A 129 -11.66 19.58 -22.96
C SER A 129 -11.14 19.34 -24.38
N ALA A 130 -10.19 20.13 -24.86
CA ALA A 130 -9.54 19.90 -26.13
C ALA A 130 -8.78 18.56 -26.13
N PRO A 131 -8.70 17.85 -27.27
CA PRO A 131 -7.87 16.67 -27.42
C PRO A 131 -6.42 17.01 -27.05
N LEU A 132 -5.76 16.08 -26.34
CA LEU A 132 -4.35 16.25 -26.00
C LEU A 132 -3.50 16.35 -27.28
N SER A 133 -2.51 17.24 -27.29
CA SER A 133 -1.52 17.23 -28.36
C SER A 133 -0.81 15.86 -28.39
N SER A 134 -0.21 15.49 -29.49
CA SER A 134 0.53 14.21 -29.61
C SER A 134 1.66 14.09 -28.59
N ALA A 135 2.30 15.21 -28.21
CA ALA A 135 3.36 15.27 -27.19
C ALA A 135 2.76 15.07 -25.77
N ASP A 136 1.65 15.75 -25.48
CA ASP A 136 0.96 15.63 -24.19
C ASP A 136 0.39 14.23 -24.00
N LEU A 137 -0.19 13.65 -25.05
CA LEU A 137 -0.70 12.28 -25.04
C LEU A 137 0.43 11.29 -24.73
N LYS A 138 1.59 11.43 -25.37
CA LYS A 138 2.75 10.58 -25.10
C LYS A 138 3.18 10.68 -23.62
N SER A 139 3.24 11.90 -23.09
CA SER A 139 3.58 12.15 -21.70
C SER A 139 2.54 11.56 -20.73
N PHE A 140 1.26 11.71 -21.05
CA PHE A 140 0.16 11.14 -20.26
C PHE A 140 0.21 9.61 -20.25
N MET A 141 0.40 8.96 -21.40
CA MET A 141 0.52 7.50 -21.49
C MET A 141 1.74 6.98 -20.74
N ALA A 142 2.87 7.72 -20.77
CA ALA A 142 4.04 7.37 -19.97
C ALA A 142 3.76 7.43 -18.46
N LEU A 143 2.99 8.42 -17.99
CA LEU A 143 2.57 8.51 -16.59
C LEU A 143 1.66 7.34 -16.20
N ILE A 144 0.70 6.96 -17.03
CA ILE A 144 -0.18 5.79 -16.83
C ILE A 144 0.64 4.51 -16.72
N GLY A 145 1.62 4.33 -17.61
CA GLY A 145 2.56 3.21 -17.57
C GLY A 145 3.34 3.16 -16.25
N ALA A 146 3.87 4.31 -15.81
CA ALA A 146 4.60 4.42 -14.56
C ALA A 146 3.74 4.08 -13.33
N ILE A 147 2.46 4.48 -13.29
CA ILE A 147 1.52 4.10 -12.23
C ILE A 147 1.35 2.58 -12.19
N SER A 148 1.18 1.94 -13.35
CA SER A 148 1.00 0.49 -13.44
C SER A 148 2.24 -0.27 -12.94
N GLU A 149 3.42 0.23 -13.25
CA GLU A 149 4.68 -0.34 -12.73
C GLU A 149 4.82 -0.18 -11.22
N LEU A 150 4.49 1.00 -10.68
CA LEU A 150 4.50 1.22 -9.23
C LEU A 150 3.51 0.29 -8.52
N GLY A 151 2.29 0.14 -9.04
CA GLY A 151 1.29 -0.77 -8.49
C GLY A 151 1.79 -2.21 -8.44
N ARG A 152 2.34 -2.72 -9.53
CA ARG A 152 2.94 -4.07 -9.59
C ARG A 152 4.12 -4.24 -8.65
N GLY A 153 4.97 -3.22 -8.53
CA GLY A 153 6.09 -3.22 -7.58
C GLY A 153 5.63 -3.33 -6.13
N LEU A 154 4.58 -2.61 -5.76
CA LEU A 154 4.00 -2.68 -4.41
C LEU A 154 3.33 -4.04 -4.13
N GLU A 155 2.64 -4.65 -5.10
CA GLU A 155 2.07 -5.99 -4.97
C GLU A 155 3.16 -7.06 -4.77
N ALA A 156 4.21 -7.02 -5.59
CA ALA A 156 5.33 -7.95 -5.47
C ALA A 156 6.03 -7.82 -4.11
N GLU A 157 6.21 -6.59 -3.61
CA GLU A 157 6.80 -6.35 -2.29
C GLU A 157 5.88 -6.83 -1.16
N ALA A 158 4.56 -6.63 -1.29
CA ALA A 158 3.59 -7.16 -0.33
C ALA A 158 3.63 -8.68 -0.23
N GLU A 159 3.78 -9.38 -1.36
CA GLU A 159 3.93 -10.83 -1.38
C GLU A 159 5.26 -11.28 -0.74
N ARG A 160 6.34 -10.53 -0.97
CA ARG A 160 7.65 -10.81 -0.35
C ARG A 160 7.60 -10.70 1.16
N ILE A 161 6.90 -9.69 1.69
CA ILE A 161 6.77 -9.45 3.14
C ILE A 161 5.85 -10.50 3.79
N ALA A 162 4.85 -10.99 3.07
CA ALA A 162 3.87 -11.97 3.58
C ALA A 162 4.42 -13.41 3.70
N ARG A 163 5.54 -13.73 3.04
CA ARG A 163 6.25 -15.04 3.11
C ARG A 163 7.07 -15.17 4.38
#